data_675b80b7facfc5ff5cb46cbbe4f90bd3
#
_entry.id   675b80b7facfc5ff5cb46cbbe4f90bd3
#
_cell.length_a   1.000
_cell.length_b   1.000
_cell.length_c   1.000
_cell.angle_alpha   90.00
_cell.angle_beta   90.00
_cell.angle_gamma   90.00
#
_symmetry.space_group_name_H-M   'P 1'
#
loop_
_entity.id
_entity.type
_entity.pdbx_description
1 polymer ?
#
loop_
_entity_poly.entity_id
_entity_poly.type
_entity_poly.pdbx_seq_one_letter_code
_entity_poly.pdbx_strand_id
1 'polypeptide(L)'
;MQILPLLAPAEARFELPASKSAANRLLIAAALSGARVEFEPAGLNADIEAVQRGLAAFGFRVEGGTGGIRVGPGPRAATAGARIDCGEAGTALRFLAALAALLPGEWELHGSARLLQRPFEPLADALRALGAEVRVVPGEGSAPSDRISSLWVRGRSPQAPAPRRVALEAQLSSQFLSALLLIGAELGPAGLEIELRGPLASGDYARLTARILERFGVEARAEGPLWSVRRRFRPAPEPMRIALPPDWGAFGVWACLQHASGSRIEAPGLDPQDG
;
A
#
# COMPACT_ATOMS: atom_id res chain seq x y z
N MET A 1 -11.72 24.82 -19.41
CA MET A 1 -11.26 23.73 -20.30
C MET A 1 -12.37 23.50 -21.30
N GLN A 2 -12.10 23.70 -22.59
CA GLN A 2 -13.08 23.47 -23.63
C GLN A 2 -12.92 22.06 -24.15
N ILE A 3 -13.94 21.21 -23.99
CA ILE A 3 -13.93 19.85 -24.52
C ILE A 3 -14.45 19.94 -25.95
N LEU A 4 -13.60 19.64 -26.93
CA LEU A 4 -13.99 19.53 -28.32
C LEU A 4 -14.56 18.13 -28.58
N PRO A 5 -15.67 18.00 -29.32
CA PRO A 5 -16.20 16.69 -29.68
C PRO A 5 -15.22 15.95 -30.60
N LEU A 6 -15.11 14.63 -30.42
CA LEU A 6 -14.38 13.79 -31.35
C LEU A 6 -15.18 13.72 -32.65
N LEU A 7 -14.65 14.29 -33.72
CA LEU A 7 -15.35 14.43 -35.01
C LEU A 7 -15.31 13.14 -35.85
N ALA A 8 -14.40 12.21 -35.58
CA ALA A 8 -14.26 10.91 -36.24
C ALA A 8 -13.59 9.91 -35.31
N PRO A 9 -13.81 8.59 -35.49
CA PRO A 9 -13.03 7.58 -34.81
C PRO A 9 -11.53 7.78 -35.02
N ALA A 10 -10.74 7.59 -33.99
CA ALA A 10 -9.29 7.73 -34.02
C ALA A 10 -8.61 6.40 -33.66
N GLU A 11 -7.38 6.22 -34.15
CA GLU A 11 -6.49 5.16 -33.70
C GLU A 11 -5.42 5.77 -32.78
N ALA A 12 -5.25 5.18 -31.60
CA ALA A 12 -4.23 5.63 -30.65
C ALA A 12 -3.57 4.42 -29.99
N ARG A 13 -2.27 4.54 -29.76
CA ARG A 13 -1.48 3.58 -28.99
C ARG A 13 -0.67 4.34 -27.96
N PHE A 14 -0.76 3.93 -26.69
CA PHE A 14 -0.01 4.57 -25.62
C PHE A 14 0.34 3.56 -24.52
N GLU A 15 1.36 3.90 -23.74
CA GLU A 15 1.77 3.14 -22.57
C GLU A 15 0.98 3.60 -21.36
N LEU A 16 0.45 2.64 -20.62
CA LEU A 16 -0.24 2.93 -19.36
C LEU A 16 0.79 3.17 -18.23
N PRO A 17 0.48 4.07 -17.29
CA PRO A 17 1.28 4.19 -16.09
C PRO A 17 1.23 2.89 -15.28
N ALA A 18 2.19 2.72 -14.38
CA ALA A 18 2.17 1.62 -13.43
C ALA A 18 0.93 1.67 -12.54
N SER A 19 0.36 0.51 -12.26
CA SER A 19 -0.74 0.37 -11.30
C SER A 19 -0.28 0.78 -9.92
N LYS A 20 -0.81 1.92 -9.41
CA LYS A 20 -0.51 2.40 -8.07
C LYS A 20 -0.87 1.38 -7.00
N SER A 21 -1.96 0.65 -7.21
CA SER A 21 -2.44 -0.36 -6.26
C SER A 21 -1.49 -1.54 -6.14
N ALA A 22 -0.90 -2.00 -7.23
CA ALA A 22 0.11 -3.06 -7.23
C ALA A 22 1.46 -2.52 -6.76
N ALA A 23 1.93 -1.38 -7.30
CA ALA A 23 3.24 -0.81 -6.99
C ALA A 23 3.40 -0.50 -5.50
N ASN A 24 2.42 0.13 -4.85
CA ASN A 24 2.49 0.43 -3.42
C ASN A 24 2.63 -0.84 -2.56
N ARG A 25 1.95 -1.93 -2.92
CA ARG A 25 2.06 -3.22 -2.24
C ARG A 25 3.41 -3.88 -2.47
N LEU A 26 3.86 -3.87 -3.72
CA LEU A 26 5.15 -4.44 -4.12
C LEU A 26 6.30 -3.74 -3.41
N LEU A 27 6.28 -2.41 -3.28
CA LEU A 27 7.31 -1.64 -2.60
C LEU A 27 7.38 -1.98 -1.10
N ILE A 28 6.24 -2.07 -0.41
CA ILE A 28 6.22 -2.45 1.01
C ILE A 28 6.67 -3.91 1.19
N ALA A 29 6.18 -4.83 0.36
CA ALA A 29 6.57 -6.24 0.43
C ALA A 29 8.07 -6.43 0.15
N ALA A 30 8.62 -5.70 -0.84
CA ALA A 30 10.06 -5.68 -1.14
C ALA A 30 10.88 -5.20 0.06
N ALA A 31 10.49 -4.08 0.68
CA ALA A 31 11.17 -3.54 1.85
C ALA A 31 11.20 -4.54 3.03
N LEU A 32 10.09 -5.23 3.28
CA LEU A 32 9.96 -6.21 4.36
C LEU A 32 10.58 -7.58 4.03
N SER A 33 10.79 -7.90 2.76
CA SER A 33 11.40 -9.18 2.36
C SER A 33 12.85 -9.33 2.82
N GLY A 34 13.56 -8.22 2.93
CA GLY A 34 15.00 -8.19 3.17
C GLY A 34 15.86 -8.49 1.93
N ALA A 35 15.23 -8.74 0.77
CA ALA A 35 15.91 -8.92 -0.52
C ALA A 35 16.25 -7.57 -1.17
N ARG A 36 17.11 -7.61 -2.19
CA ARG A 36 17.28 -6.51 -3.14
C ARG A 36 16.25 -6.71 -4.26
N VAL A 37 15.43 -5.69 -4.51
CA VAL A 37 14.40 -5.76 -5.54
C VAL A 37 14.58 -4.60 -6.50
N GLU A 38 14.64 -4.90 -7.78
CA GLU A 38 14.71 -3.94 -8.87
C GLU A 38 13.38 -3.96 -9.62
N PHE A 39 12.67 -2.85 -9.60
CA PHE A 39 11.47 -2.65 -10.39
C PHE A 39 11.84 -2.01 -11.72
N GLU A 40 11.32 -2.57 -12.80
CA GLU A 40 11.54 -2.04 -14.14
C GLU A 40 11.00 -0.61 -14.27
N PRO A 41 11.60 0.21 -15.17
CA PRO A 41 11.07 1.54 -15.43
C PRO A 41 9.60 1.52 -15.81
N ALA A 42 8.84 2.38 -15.17
CA ALA A 42 7.41 2.56 -15.45
C ALA A 42 7.02 4.00 -15.16
N GLY A 43 5.92 4.45 -15.75
CA GLY A 43 5.34 5.75 -15.42
C GLY A 43 4.96 5.80 -13.96
N LEU A 44 5.63 6.62 -13.16
CA LEU A 44 5.37 6.79 -11.74
C LEU A 44 4.27 7.85 -11.53
N ASN A 45 3.63 7.76 -10.38
CA ASN A 45 2.65 8.75 -9.93
C ASN A 45 2.90 9.15 -8.46
N ALA A 46 2.27 10.22 -8.03
CA ALA A 46 2.48 10.79 -6.70
C ALA A 46 2.23 9.81 -5.55
N ASP A 47 1.32 8.84 -5.72
CA ASP A 47 1.02 7.81 -4.71
C ASP A 47 2.22 6.86 -4.53
N ILE A 48 2.85 6.45 -5.62
CA ILE A 48 4.06 5.57 -5.60
C ILE A 48 5.23 6.34 -4.98
N GLU A 49 5.42 7.58 -5.38
CA GLU A 49 6.48 8.43 -4.83
C GLU A 49 6.30 8.67 -3.32
N ALA A 50 5.05 8.82 -2.84
CA ALA A 50 4.77 8.97 -1.42
C ALA A 50 5.22 7.72 -0.63
N VAL A 51 4.99 6.51 -1.15
CA VAL A 51 5.47 5.27 -0.53
C VAL A 51 7.00 5.19 -0.56
N GLN A 52 7.65 5.58 -1.65
CA GLN A 52 9.12 5.61 -1.75
C GLN A 52 9.71 6.55 -0.69
N ARG A 53 9.20 7.79 -0.58
CA ARG A 53 9.63 8.76 0.45
C ARG A 53 9.42 8.20 1.86
N GLY A 54 8.26 7.57 2.13
CA GLY A 54 7.97 6.96 3.42
C GLY A 54 8.94 5.84 3.76
N LEU A 55 9.22 4.94 2.82
CA LEU A 55 10.21 3.86 3.02
C LEU A 55 11.61 4.42 3.29
N ALA A 56 12.03 5.44 2.55
CA ALA A 56 13.31 6.10 2.78
C ALA A 56 13.37 6.75 4.18
N ALA A 57 12.30 7.40 4.61
CA ALA A 57 12.19 7.99 5.95
C ALA A 57 12.28 6.93 7.07
N PHE A 58 11.77 5.72 6.83
CA PHE A 58 11.94 4.58 7.73
C PHE A 58 13.35 3.95 7.69
N GLY A 59 14.24 4.45 6.81
CA GLY A 59 15.61 4.00 6.69
C GLY A 59 15.79 2.80 5.75
N PHE A 60 14.81 2.44 4.94
CA PHE A 60 15.01 1.49 3.84
C PHE A 60 15.80 2.13 2.72
N ARG A 61 16.63 1.33 2.05
CA ARG A 61 17.31 1.79 0.84
C ARG A 61 16.31 1.87 -0.30
N VAL A 62 16.01 3.07 -0.76
CA VAL A 62 15.12 3.30 -1.89
C VAL A 62 15.81 4.25 -2.86
N GLU A 63 16.06 3.77 -4.06
CA GLU A 63 16.63 4.54 -5.16
C GLU A 63 15.60 4.56 -6.28
N GLY A 64 15.12 5.74 -6.66
CA GLY A 64 14.19 5.93 -7.76
C GLY A 64 14.78 6.78 -8.87
N GLY A 65 14.34 6.58 -10.10
CA GLY A 65 14.77 7.36 -11.25
C GLY A 65 14.27 6.80 -12.57
N THR A 66 14.78 7.34 -13.66
CA THR A 66 14.45 6.90 -15.03
C THR A 66 14.81 5.44 -15.31
N GLY A 67 15.73 4.86 -14.53
CA GLY A 67 16.13 3.44 -14.61
C GLY A 67 15.27 2.49 -13.79
N GLY A 68 14.16 2.95 -13.21
CA GLY A 68 13.29 2.16 -12.35
C GLY A 68 13.46 2.47 -10.87
N ILE A 69 12.92 1.60 -10.02
CA ILE A 69 12.99 1.73 -8.56
C ILE A 69 13.79 0.56 -8.01
N ARG A 70 14.74 0.84 -7.12
CA ARG A 70 15.45 -0.19 -6.35
C ARG A 70 15.08 -0.09 -4.89
N VAL A 71 14.70 -1.22 -4.30
CA VAL A 71 14.41 -1.34 -2.88
C VAL A 71 15.35 -2.38 -2.28
N GLY A 72 16.01 -1.99 -1.21
CA GLY A 72 16.91 -2.89 -0.48
C GLY A 72 16.56 -2.92 1.01
N PRO A 73 17.22 -3.83 1.75
CA PRO A 73 17.01 -3.95 3.19
C PRO A 73 17.30 -2.62 3.89
N GLY A 74 16.45 -2.27 4.83
CA GLY A 74 16.61 -1.13 5.71
C GLY A 74 17.22 -1.50 7.05
N PRO A 75 17.65 -0.50 7.83
CA PRO A 75 18.01 -0.73 9.21
C PRO A 75 16.77 -1.18 9.97
N ARG A 76 16.91 -2.25 10.76
CA ARG A 76 15.84 -2.71 11.66
C ARG A 76 15.68 -1.79 12.89
N ALA A 77 16.57 -0.84 13.05
CA ALA A 77 16.52 0.21 14.06
C ALA A 77 16.33 1.54 13.32
N ALA A 78 15.13 2.05 13.36
CA ALA A 78 14.78 3.28 12.70
C ALA A 78 15.35 4.51 13.44
N THR A 79 15.72 5.54 12.70
CA THR A 79 15.94 6.88 13.23
C THR A 79 14.60 7.41 13.74
N ALA A 80 14.47 7.59 15.06
CA ALA A 80 13.25 8.08 15.68
C ALA A 80 12.86 9.47 15.14
N GLY A 81 11.55 9.72 14.96
CA GLY A 81 10.98 11.05 14.82
C GLY A 81 10.84 11.58 13.40
N ALA A 82 10.72 10.73 12.37
CA ALA A 82 10.48 11.24 11.03
C ALA A 82 9.01 11.65 10.80
N ARG A 83 8.85 12.80 10.13
CA ARG A 83 7.58 13.26 9.61
C ARG A 83 7.44 12.83 8.14
N ILE A 84 6.35 12.13 7.82
CA ILE A 84 6.15 11.47 6.53
C ILE A 84 4.96 12.09 5.82
N ASP A 85 5.21 12.68 4.65
CA ASP A 85 4.15 13.23 3.81
C ASP A 85 3.58 12.16 2.88
N CYS A 86 2.30 11.84 3.08
CA CYS A 86 1.52 10.92 2.25
C CYS A 86 0.76 11.64 1.11
N GLY A 87 0.83 12.96 0.99
CA GLY A 87 0.13 13.75 -0.01
C GLY A 87 -1.38 13.53 0.02
N GLU A 88 -1.95 13.00 -1.07
CA GLU A 88 -3.36 12.59 -1.16
C GLU A 88 -3.54 11.05 -1.19
N ALA A 89 -2.45 10.31 -1.05
CA ALA A 89 -2.39 8.87 -1.25
C ALA A 89 -2.94 8.08 -0.05
N GLY A 90 -4.22 7.70 -0.11
CA GLY A 90 -4.85 6.91 0.96
C GLY A 90 -4.20 5.55 1.19
N THR A 91 -3.67 4.93 0.15
CA THR A 91 -2.93 3.67 0.25
C THR A 91 -1.59 3.88 0.96
N ALA A 92 -0.85 4.95 0.61
CA ALA A 92 0.40 5.28 1.25
C ALA A 92 0.21 5.52 2.76
N LEU A 93 -0.76 6.36 3.15
CA LEU A 93 -1.05 6.64 4.56
C LEU A 93 -1.29 5.36 5.36
N ARG A 94 -2.12 4.44 4.85
CA ARG A 94 -2.49 3.21 5.57
C ARG A 94 -1.36 2.20 5.64
N PHE A 95 -0.63 2.02 4.56
CA PHE A 95 0.47 1.05 4.50
C PHE A 95 1.68 1.54 5.30
N LEU A 96 2.00 2.82 5.20
CA LEU A 96 3.09 3.40 5.99
C LEU A 96 2.74 3.48 7.48
N ALA A 97 1.48 3.72 7.85
CA ALA A 97 1.06 3.66 9.25
C ALA A 97 1.18 2.24 9.84
N ALA A 98 0.81 1.21 9.05
CA ALA A 98 1.00 -0.18 9.46
C ALA A 98 2.50 -0.52 9.60
N LEU A 99 3.34 -0.06 8.68
CA LEU A 99 4.79 -0.23 8.75
C LEU A 99 5.38 0.52 9.94
N ALA A 100 4.94 1.75 10.23
CA ALA A 100 5.31 2.52 11.41
C ALA A 100 4.97 1.78 12.71
N ALA A 101 3.80 1.12 12.75
CA ALA A 101 3.39 0.33 13.91
C ALA A 101 4.26 -0.92 14.14
N LEU A 102 4.89 -1.45 13.10
CA LEU A 102 5.81 -2.59 13.17
C LEU A 102 7.23 -2.18 13.60
N LEU A 103 7.70 -1.02 13.13
CA LEU A 103 9.06 -0.54 13.33
C LEU A 103 9.22 0.17 14.68
N PRO A 104 10.33 -0.03 15.43
CA PRO A 104 10.57 0.71 16.66
C PRO A 104 10.80 2.21 16.33
N GLY A 105 10.17 3.09 17.11
CA GLY A 105 10.31 4.53 16.94
C GLY A 105 8.97 5.26 16.99
N GLU A 106 9.02 6.57 16.79
CA GLU A 106 7.85 7.46 16.74
C GLU A 106 7.79 8.14 15.38
N TRP A 107 6.61 8.20 14.80
CA TRP A 107 6.40 8.64 13.44
C TRP A 107 5.18 9.56 13.36
N GLU A 108 5.27 10.59 12.57
CA GLU A 108 4.14 11.45 12.25
C GLU A 108 3.83 11.35 10.76
N LEU A 109 2.65 10.83 10.42
CA LEU A 109 2.19 10.76 9.04
C LEU A 109 1.17 11.86 8.79
N HIS A 110 1.39 12.65 7.75
CA HIS A 110 0.49 13.74 7.37
C HIS A 110 0.18 13.69 5.86
N GLY A 111 -0.71 14.58 5.43
CA GLY A 111 -1.09 14.72 4.04
C GLY A 111 -2.15 15.78 3.88
N SER A 112 -2.85 15.83 2.74
CA SER A 112 -3.89 16.81 2.52
C SER A 112 -5.04 16.67 3.52
N ALA A 113 -5.75 17.77 3.79
CA ALA A 113 -6.93 17.76 4.66
C ALA A 113 -7.97 16.73 4.19
N ARG A 114 -8.14 16.56 2.86
CA ARG A 114 -9.04 15.57 2.27
C ARG A 114 -8.61 14.14 2.58
N LEU A 115 -7.30 13.85 2.58
CA LEU A 115 -6.78 12.54 2.94
C LEU A 115 -7.08 12.21 4.40
N LEU A 116 -6.85 13.15 5.29
CA LEU A 116 -6.98 12.98 6.73
C LEU A 116 -8.45 12.90 7.21
N GLN A 117 -9.41 13.36 6.41
CA GLN A 117 -10.84 13.16 6.67
C GLN A 117 -11.34 11.75 6.31
N ARG A 118 -10.53 10.94 5.63
CA ARG A 118 -10.94 9.59 5.26
C ARG A 118 -10.87 8.64 6.47
N PRO A 119 -11.79 7.66 6.58
CA PRO A 119 -11.80 6.70 7.68
C PRO A 119 -10.44 6.04 7.88
N PHE A 120 -10.00 5.98 9.14
CA PHE A 120 -8.75 5.34 9.54
C PHE A 120 -8.90 4.52 10.82
N GLU A 121 -9.89 4.81 11.67
CA GLU A 121 -10.06 4.20 12.99
C GLU A 121 -10.06 2.67 13.00
N PRO A 122 -10.71 1.93 12.05
CA PRO A 122 -10.66 0.47 12.08
C PRO A 122 -9.22 -0.07 11.96
N LEU A 123 -8.37 0.59 11.18
CA LEU A 123 -6.96 0.22 11.11
C LEU A 123 -6.21 0.64 12.38
N ALA A 124 -6.48 1.84 12.91
CA ALA A 124 -5.85 2.30 14.15
C ALA A 124 -6.12 1.34 15.31
N ASP A 125 -7.36 0.88 15.46
CA ASP A 125 -7.74 -0.07 16.51
C ASP A 125 -7.04 -1.41 16.35
N ALA A 126 -6.94 -1.92 15.13
CA ALA A 126 -6.18 -3.14 14.85
C ALA A 126 -4.68 -2.97 15.16
N LEU A 127 -4.08 -1.82 14.83
CA LEU A 127 -2.67 -1.54 15.13
C LEU A 127 -2.43 -1.37 16.64
N ARG A 128 -3.36 -0.74 17.37
CA ARG A 128 -3.35 -0.66 18.85
C ARG A 128 -3.42 -2.06 19.47
N ALA A 129 -4.30 -2.92 18.95
CA ALA A 129 -4.41 -4.32 19.37
C ALA A 129 -3.10 -5.10 19.11
N LEU A 130 -2.31 -4.73 18.11
CA LEU A 130 -0.98 -5.29 17.85
C LEU A 130 0.12 -4.74 18.76
N GLY A 131 -0.22 -3.79 19.66
CA GLY A 131 0.71 -3.24 20.65
C GLY A 131 1.41 -1.95 20.20
N ALA A 132 0.98 -1.31 19.14
CA ALA A 132 1.42 0.02 18.76
C ALA A 132 0.58 1.10 19.48
N GLU A 133 1.13 2.30 19.66
CA GLU A 133 0.33 3.46 20.02
C GLU A 133 -0.02 4.24 18.74
N VAL A 134 -1.30 4.49 18.53
CA VAL A 134 -1.78 5.28 17.38
C VAL A 134 -2.67 6.39 17.89
N ARG A 135 -2.34 7.63 17.56
CA ARG A 135 -3.10 8.82 17.93
C ARG A 135 -3.42 9.63 16.69
N VAL A 136 -4.65 10.10 16.64
CA VAL A 136 -5.08 11.10 15.67
C VAL A 136 -4.79 12.46 16.26
N VAL A 137 -3.98 13.28 15.59
CA VAL A 137 -3.60 14.61 16.07
C VAL A 137 -4.58 15.63 15.49
N PRO A 138 -5.34 16.36 16.33
CA PRO A 138 -6.24 17.39 15.86
C PRO A 138 -5.49 18.57 15.23
N GLY A 139 -6.06 19.19 14.22
CA GLY A 139 -5.53 20.40 13.61
C GLY A 139 -5.87 21.65 14.44
N GLU A 140 -5.13 22.72 14.26
CA GLU A 140 -5.39 24.00 14.91
C GLU A 140 -6.68 24.66 14.36
N GLY A 141 -7.53 25.15 15.25
CA GLY A 141 -8.54 26.19 14.96
C GLY A 141 -9.93 25.75 14.58
N SER A 142 -10.46 24.61 15.00
CA SER A 142 -11.89 24.27 14.90
C SER A 142 -12.24 23.14 15.86
N ALA A 143 -13.55 22.88 16.07
CA ALA A 143 -13.99 21.83 16.97
C ALA A 143 -13.22 20.50 16.73
N PRO A 144 -12.93 19.72 17.79
CA PRO A 144 -12.03 18.56 17.73
C PRO A 144 -12.38 17.49 16.71
N SER A 145 -13.60 17.51 16.15
CA SER A 145 -14.10 16.52 15.22
C SER A 145 -13.77 16.79 13.74
N ASP A 146 -13.35 18.01 13.37
CA ASP A 146 -13.44 18.42 11.96
C ASP A 146 -12.10 18.51 11.21
N ARG A 147 -10.97 18.53 11.91
CA ARG A 147 -9.65 18.63 11.27
C ARG A 147 -8.61 17.77 11.99
N ILE A 148 -8.24 16.70 11.35
CA ILE A 148 -7.06 15.92 11.69
C ILE A 148 -5.87 16.57 10.98
N SER A 149 -4.79 16.86 11.71
CA SER A 149 -3.56 17.39 11.12
C SER A 149 -2.58 16.28 10.71
N SER A 150 -2.56 15.20 11.50
CA SER A 150 -1.67 14.07 11.27
C SER A 150 -2.10 12.82 12.06
N LEU A 151 -1.44 11.71 11.74
CA LEU A 151 -1.46 10.50 12.54
C LEU A 151 -0.11 10.35 13.22
N TRP A 152 -0.10 10.26 14.53
CA TRP A 152 1.08 9.91 15.29
C TRP A 152 1.05 8.42 15.61
N VAL A 153 2.17 7.73 15.33
CA VAL A 153 2.33 6.30 15.55
C VAL A 153 3.63 6.05 16.28
N ARG A 154 3.55 5.39 17.45
CA ARG A 154 4.71 4.77 18.10
C ARG A 154 4.65 3.27 17.82
N GLY A 155 5.70 2.74 17.21
CA GLY A 155 5.80 1.33 16.89
C GLY A 155 5.82 0.46 18.13
N ARG A 156 5.36 -0.77 17.97
CA ARG A 156 5.37 -1.77 19.05
C ARG A 156 6.79 -2.12 19.47
N SER A 157 6.96 -2.49 20.75
CA SER A 157 8.24 -3.03 21.21
C SER A 157 8.54 -4.38 20.50
N PRO A 158 9.73 -4.54 19.91
CA PRO A 158 10.12 -5.80 19.29
C PRO A 158 10.14 -6.99 20.27
N GLN A 159 10.34 -6.73 21.56
CA GLN A 159 10.38 -7.73 22.63
C GLN A 159 8.99 -8.12 23.13
N ALA A 160 7.98 -7.27 22.91
CA ALA A 160 6.63 -7.60 23.33
C ALA A 160 6.05 -8.71 22.44
N PRO A 161 5.39 -9.73 23.02
CA PRO A 161 4.71 -10.73 22.22
C PRO A 161 3.62 -10.07 21.36
N ALA A 162 3.58 -10.39 20.07
CA ALA A 162 2.49 -9.95 19.21
C ALA A 162 1.26 -10.84 19.46
N PRO A 163 0.05 -10.28 19.53
CA PRO A 163 -1.14 -11.08 19.53
C PRO A 163 -1.23 -11.87 18.22
N ARG A 164 -1.71 -13.11 18.32
CA ARG A 164 -1.82 -14.00 17.17
C ARG A 164 -3.01 -13.64 16.28
N ARG A 165 -4.02 -12.98 16.86
CA ARG A 165 -5.26 -12.62 16.17
C ARG A 165 -5.69 -11.20 16.48
N VAL A 166 -6.21 -10.51 15.47
CA VAL A 166 -6.87 -9.22 15.61
C VAL A 166 -8.21 -9.23 14.88
N ALA A 167 -9.16 -8.44 15.37
CA ALA A 167 -10.40 -8.18 14.66
C ALA A 167 -10.25 -6.94 13.78
N LEU A 168 -10.94 -6.92 12.64
CA LEU A 168 -10.95 -5.80 11.72
C LEU A 168 -12.36 -5.53 11.19
N GLU A 169 -12.85 -4.31 11.39
CA GLU A 169 -14.05 -3.81 10.70
C GLU A 169 -13.73 -3.57 9.21
N ALA A 170 -14.22 -4.47 8.34
CA ALA A 170 -13.79 -4.56 6.96
C ALA A 170 -14.67 -3.81 5.95
N GLN A 171 -15.81 -3.25 6.41
CA GLN A 171 -16.84 -2.67 5.55
C GLN A 171 -16.41 -1.37 4.84
N LEU A 172 -15.50 -0.60 5.44
CA LEU A 172 -15.13 0.71 4.96
C LEU A 172 -14.04 0.70 3.88
N SER A 173 -13.09 -0.22 3.96
CA SER A 173 -11.97 -0.26 3.02
C SER A 173 -11.17 -1.56 3.09
N SER A 174 -10.93 -2.19 1.93
CA SER A 174 -9.98 -3.31 1.79
C SER A 174 -8.52 -2.92 2.05
N GLN A 175 -8.21 -1.62 2.06
CA GLN A 175 -6.85 -1.14 2.34
C GLN A 175 -6.44 -1.45 3.79
N PHE A 176 -7.38 -1.53 4.72
CA PHE A 176 -7.09 -1.89 6.11
C PHE A 176 -6.60 -3.33 6.21
N LEU A 177 -7.33 -4.26 5.57
CA LEU A 177 -6.91 -5.66 5.50
C LEU A 177 -5.56 -5.79 4.77
N SER A 178 -5.40 -5.13 3.63
CA SER A 178 -4.13 -5.14 2.88
C SER A 178 -2.95 -4.65 3.73
N ALA A 179 -3.14 -3.60 4.52
CA ALA A 179 -2.11 -3.06 5.42
C ALA A 179 -1.68 -4.09 6.48
N LEU A 180 -2.64 -4.78 7.09
CA LEU A 180 -2.36 -5.82 8.08
C LEU A 180 -1.71 -7.06 7.46
N LEU A 181 -2.14 -7.48 6.26
CA LEU A 181 -1.53 -8.59 5.54
C LEU A 181 -0.06 -8.30 5.20
N LEU A 182 0.26 -7.08 4.76
CA LEU A 182 1.63 -6.67 4.43
C LEU A 182 2.58 -6.80 5.61
N ILE A 183 2.17 -6.43 6.82
CA ILE A 183 3.01 -6.47 8.00
C ILE A 183 2.91 -7.77 8.81
N GLY A 184 1.83 -8.52 8.65
CA GLY A 184 1.48 -9.63 9.54
C GLY A 184 2.50 -10.76 9.56
N ALA A 185 3.24 -11.00 8.45
CA ALA A 185 4.29 -12.00 8.41
C ALA A 185 5.55 -11.62 9.20
N GLU A 186 5.67 -10.37 9.64
CA GLU A 186 6.79 -9.88 10.45
C GLU A 186 6.49 -9.89 11.96
N LEU A 187 5.26 -10.24 12.36
CA LEU A 187 4.83 -10.29 13.76
C LEU A 187 5.27 -11.57 14.50
N GLY A 188 6.04 -12.43 13.85
CA GLY A 188 6.61 -13.62 14.43
C GLY A 188 6.39 -14.87 13.57
N PRO A 189 6.90 -16.05 14.00
CA PRO A 189 6.86 -17.28 13.21
C PRO A 189 5.43 -17.79 12.92
N ALA A 190 4.49 -17.51 13.82
CA ALA A 190 3.09 -17.90 13.65
C ALA A 190 2.33 -16.98 12.67
N GLY A 191 2.88 -15.80 12.35
CA GLY A 191 2.21 -14.80 11.54
C GLY A 191 1.04 -14.13 12.27
N LEU A 192 0.03 -13.70 11.52
CA LEU A 192 -1.15 -13.01 12.03
C LEU A 192 -2.43 -13.63 11.47
N GLU A 193 -3.43 -13.78 12.31
CA GLU A 193 -4.82 -14.06 11.95
C GLU A 193 -5.64 -12.77 12.05
N ILE A 194 -6.44 -12.48 11.04
CA ILE A 194 -7.27 -11.28 10.96
C ILE A 194 -8.72 -11.72 10.79
N GLU A 195 -9.54 -11.50 11.80
CA GLU A 195 -10.96 -11.82 11.80
C GLU A 195 -11.76 -10.61 11.29
N LEU A 196 -12.37 -10.76 10.13
CA LEU A 196 -13.18 -9.70 9.54
C LEU A 196 -14.55 -9.62 10.22
N ARG A 197 -14.93 -8.42 10.62
CA ARG A 197 -16.27 -8.08 11.06
C ARG A 197 -16.99 -7.36 9.94
N GLY A 198 -18.13 -7.93 9.53
CA GLY A 198 -18.90 -7.46 8.40
C GLY A 198 -18.33 -7.82 7.02
N PRO A 199 -19.04 -7.44 5.94
CA PRO A 199 -18.64 -7.76 4.57
C PRO A 199 -17.36 -7.00 4.18
N LEU A 200 -16.48 -7.66 3.46
CA LEU A 200 -15.25 -7.04 2.95
C LEU A 200 -15.55 -6.16 1.73
N ALA A 201 -15.30 -4.87 1.86
CA ALA A 201 -15.35 -3.95 0.73
C ALA A 201 -14.20 -4.23 -0.26
N SER A 202 -14.51 -4.36 -1.55
CA SER A 202 -13.50 -4.49 -2.62
C SER A 202 -12.46 -5.60 -2.36
N GLY A 203 -12.93 -6.84 -2.13
CA GLY A 203 -12.10 -7.99 -1.77
C GLY A 203 -10.97 -8.32 -2.76
N ASP A 204 -11.08 -7.89 -4.04
CA ASP A 204 -10.06 -8.09 -5.06
C ASP A 204 -8.71 -7.49 -4.68
N TYR A 205 -8.71 -6.35 -4.01
CA TYR A 205 -7.45 -5.74 -3.52
C TYR A 205 -6.80 -6.53 -2.38
N ALA A 206 -7.57 -7.25 -1.57
CA ALA A 206 -6.99 -8.16 -0.58
C ALA A 206 -6.38 -9.38 -1.28
N ARG A 207 -7.05 -9.93 -2.28
CA ARG A 207 -6.51 -11.01 -3.13
C ARG A 207 -5.26 -10.58 -3.88
N LEU A 208 -5.25 -9.37 -4.44
CA LEU A 208 -4.04 -8.78 -5.05
C LEU A 208 -2.88 -8.72 -4.04
N THR A 209 -3.17 -8.32 -2.80
CA THR A 209 -2.14 -8.29 -1.73
C THR A 209 -1.60 -9.69 -1.47
N ALA A 210 -2.46 -10.71 -1.37
CA ALA A 210 -2.05 -12.09 -1.14
C ALA A 210 -1.14 -12.60 -2.27
N ARG A 211 -1.55 -12.42 -3.54
CA ARG A 211 -0.73 -12.80 -4.72
C ARG A 211 0.65 -12.11 -4.73
N ILE A 212 0.70 -10.83 -4.38
CA ILE A 212 1.96 -10.09 -4.30
C ILE A 212 2.85 -10.66 -3.18
N LEU A 213 2.30 -10.94 -2.01
CA LEU A 213 3.03 -11.47 -0.88
C LEU A 213 3.66 -12.85 -1.16
N GLU A 214 2.98 -13.69 -1.96
CA GLU A 214 3.52 -15.00 -2.37
C GLU A 214 4.85 -14.88 -3.11
N ARG A 215 5.05 -13.84 -3.93
CA ARG A 215 6.32 -13.57 -4.62
C ARG A 215 7.48 -13.32 -3.64
N PHE A 216 7.17 -12.92 -2.42
CA PHE A 216 8.14 -12.64 -1.36
C PHE A 216 8.17 -13.71 -0.27
N GLY A 217 7.62 -14.90 -0.56
CA GLY A 217 7.62 -16.04 0.36
C GLY A 217 6.67 -15.90 1.54
N VAL A 218 5.64 -15.09 1.41
CA VAL A 218 4.60 -14.90 2.42
C VAL A 218 3.30 -15.47 1.88
N GLU A 219 2.71 -16.40 2.63
CA GLU A 219 1.41 -16.97 2.32
C GLU A 219 0.32 -16.19 3.05
N ALA A 220 -0.71 -15.76 2.30
CA ALA A 220 -1.93 -15.19 2.86
C ALA A 220 -3.13 -16.00 2.36
N ARG A 221 -3.97 -16.46 3.28
CA ARG A 221 -5.15 -17.30 2.98
C ARG A 221 -6.39 -16.74 3.61
N ALA A 222 -7.52 -16.93 2.94
CA ALA A 222 -8.85 -16.60 3.43
C ALA A 222 -9.65 -17.88 3.67
N GLU A 223 -10.21 -18.01 4.85
CA GLU A 223 -11.14 -19.09 5.23
C GLU A 223 -12.41 -18.43 5.82
N GLY A 224 -13.39 -18.17 4.97
CA GLY A 224 -14.58 -17.40 5.37
C GLY A 224 -14.17 -15.97 5.79
N PRO A 225 -14.56 -15.51 6.99
CA PRO A 225 -14.21 -14.19 7.50
C PRO A 225 -12.77 -14.12 8.06
N LEU A 226 -12.09 -15.25 8.17
CA LEU A 226 -10.74 -15.31 8.74
C LEU A 226 -9.69 -15.25 7.63
N TRP A 227 -8.78 -14.28 7.73
CA TRP A 227 -7.57 -14.21 6.94
C TRP A 227 -6.37 -14.59 7.82
N SER A 228 -5.46 -15.38 7.25
CA SER A 228 -4.19 -15.72 7.90
C SER A 228 -3.03 -15.32 7.01
N VAL A 229 -1.96 -14.80 7.60
CA VAL A 229 -0.75 -14.44 6.89
C VAL A 229 0.46 -14.92 7.67
N ARG A 230 1.39 -15.60 7.00
CA ARG A 230 2.63 -16.09 7.59
C ARG A 230 3.76 -16.17 6.57
N ARG A 231 4.99 -16.04 7.04
CA ARG A 231 6.16 -16.22 6.19
C ARG A 231 6.48 -17.71 6.02
N ARG A 232 6.63 -18.14 4.77
CA ARG A 232 7.04 -19.50 4.40
C ARG A 232 8.55 -19.60 4.23
N PHE A 233 9.12 -18.62 3.53
CA PHE A 233 10.57 -18.52 3.33
C PHE A 233 10.96 -17.04 3.14
N ARG A 234 12.26 -16.74 3.19
CA ARG A 234 12.77 -15.44 2.76
C ARG A 234 13.38 -15.57 1.38
N PRO A 235 13.12 -14.62 0.48
CA PRO A 235 13.81 -14.58 -0.81
C PRO A 235 15.33 -14.55 -0.64
N ALA A 236 16.06 -15.07 -1.64
CA ALA A 236 17.50 -14.95 -1.67
C ALA A 236 17.94 -13.48 -1.67
N PRO A 237 19.15 -13.17 -1.19
CA PRO A 237 19.69 -11.80 -1.21
C PRO A 237 20.03 -11.32 -2.62
N GLU A 238 19.98 -12.17 -3.62
CA GLU A 238 20.14 -11.85 -5.05
C GLU A 238 19.07 -10.84 -5.50
N PRO A 239 19.38 -9.91 -6.41
CA PRO A 239 18.41 -8.96 -6.92
C PRO A 239 17.24 -9.67 -7.60
N MET A 240 16.03 -9.41 -7.11
CA MET A 240 14.80 -9.81 -7.79
C MET A 240 14.41 -8.72 -8.78
N ARG A 241 14.10 -9.07 -10.03
CA ARG A 241 13.58 -8.13 -11.02
C ARG A 241 12.08 -8.30 -11.16
N ILE A 242 11.35 -7.20 -11.07
CA ILE A 242 9.90 -7.19 -11.07
C ILE A 242 9.41 -6.08 -12.00
N ALA A 243 8.67 -6.44 -13.05
CA ALA A 243 7.91 -5.48 -13.82
C ALA A 243 6.72 -4.97 -13.00
N LEU A 244 6.50 -3.65 -13.01
CA LEU A 244 5.30 -3.08 -12.42
C LEU A 244 4.14 -3.26 -13.41
N PRO A 245 3.03 -3.89 -13.01
CA PRO A 245 1.90 -4.10 -13.93
C PRO A 245 1.27 -2.75 -14.31
N PRO A 246 0.74 -2.61 -15.52
CA PRO A 246 0.04 -1.41 -15.96
C PRO A 246 -1.27 -1.21 -15.19
N ASP A 247 -1.77 0.04 -15.18
CA ASP A 247 -3.00 0.40 -14.46
C ASP A 247 -4.26 0.08 -15.28
N TRP A 248 -4.90 -1.04 -14.97
CA TRP A 248 -6.17 -1.44 -15.55
C TRP A 248 -7.30 -0.43 -15.31
N GLY A 249 -7.28 0.27 -14.16
CA GLY A 249 -8.25 1.31 -13.86
C GLY A 249 -8.10 2.50 -14.81
N ALA A 250 -6.86 2.87 -15.12
CA ALA A 250 -6.59 3.90 -16.13
C ALA A 250 -7.05 3.45 -17.53
N PHE A 251 -6.81 2.18 -17.89
CA PHE A 251 -7.29 1.64 -19.18
C PHE A 251 -8.81 1.65 -19.28
N GLY A 252 -9.55 1.41 -18.20
CA GLY A 252 -11.02 1.41 -18.19
C GLY A 252 -11.62 2.70 -18.72
N VAL A 253 -11.01 3.86 -18.44
CA VAL A 253 -11.44 5.15 -18.99
C VAL A 253 -11.28 5.18 -20.51
N TRP A 254 -10.18 4.69 -21.03
CA TRP A 254 -9.90 4.62 -22.46
C TRP A 254 -10.79 3.60 -23.17
N ALA A 255 -11.09 2.48 -22.53
CA ALA A 255 -12.03 1.48 -23.06
C ALA A 255 -13.45 2.07 -23.19
N CYS A 256 -13.90 2.87 -22.22
CA CYS A 256 -15.17 3.60 -22.33
C CYS A 256 -15.15 4.60 -23.50
N LEU A 257 -14.06 5.36 -23.67
CA LEU A 257 -13.91 6.27 -24.79
C LEU A 257 -13.92 5.55 -26.13
N GLN A 258 -13.20 4.44 -26.25
CA GLN A 258 -13.20 3.59 -27.45
C GLN A 258 -14.61 3.14 -27.81
N HIS A 259 -15.35 2.63 -26.83
CA HIS A 259 -16.72 2.18 -27.04
C HIS A 259 -17.64 3.32 -27.49
N ALA A 260 -17.56 4.49 -26.82
CA ALA A 260 -18.42 5.63 -27.08
C ALA A 260 -18.13 6.33 -28.41
N SER A 261 -16.89 6.30 -28.89
CA SER A 261 -16.45 7.03 -30.10
C SER A 261 -16.25 6.15 -31.34
N GLY A 262 -16.27 4.81 -31.20
CA GLY A 262 -15.87 3.89 -32.25
C GLY A 262 -14.36 3.93 -32.54
N SER A 263 -13.55 4.57 -31.72
CA SER A 263 -12.10 4.65 -31.84
C SER A 263 -11.43 3.30 -31.55
N ARG A 264 -10.21 3.11 -32.06
CA ARG A 264 -9.36 1.97 -31.73
C ARG A 264 -8.24 2.43 -30.82
N ILE A 265 -8.23 1.92 -29.59
CA ILE A 265 -7.24 2.29 -28.58
C ILE A 265 -6.48 1.03 -28.16
N GLU A 266 -5.16 1.05 -28.36
CA GLU A 266 -4.26 -0.03 -27.97
C GLU A 266 -3.40 0.40 -26.79
N ALA A 267 -3.39 -0.42 -25.75
CA ALA A 267 -2.51 -0.24 -24.58
C ALA A 267 -1.69 -1.54 -24.39
N PRO A 268 -0.47 -1.61 -24.92
CA PRO A 268 0.39 -2.77 -24.78
C PRO A 268 0.72 -3.07 -23.31
N GLY A 269 0.93 -4.35 -23.00
CA GLY A 269 1.34 -4.79 -21.65
C GLY A 269 0.20 -5.11 -20.70
N LEU A 270 -1.07 -4.97 -21.13
CA LEU A 270 -2.21 -5.46 -20.37
C LEU A 270 -2.33 -6.97 -20.52
N ASP A 271 -2.22 -7.71 -19.42
CA ASP A 271 -2.56 -9.12 -19.35
C ASP A 271 -3.95 -9.26 -18.69
N PRO A 272 -4.93 -9.92 -19.31
CA PRO A 272 -6.24 -10.17 -18.71
C PRO A 272 -6.19 -10.86 -17.34
N GLN A 273 -5.10 -11.56 -17.02
CA GLN A 273 -4.91 -12.21 -15.72
C GLN A 273 -4.43 -11.27 -14.61
N ASP A 274 -3.99 -10.08 -14.97
CA ASP A 274 -3.49 -9.06 -14.02
C ASP A 274 -4.61 -8.13 -13.49
N GLY A 275 -5.82 -8.23 -14.04
CA GLY A 275 -6.98 -7.39 -13.74
C GLY A 275 -7.86 -7.85 -12.57
#